data_2dd46af7c9aafa88650da2de61fbbc5f
#
_entry.id   2dd46af7c9aafa88650da2de61fbbc5f
#
_cell.length_a   1.000
_cell.length_b   1.000
_cell.length_c   1.000
_cell.angle_alpha   90.00
_cell.angle_beta   90.00
_cell.angle_gamma   90.00
#
_symmetry.space_group_name_H-M   'P 1'
#
loop_
_entity.id
_entity.type
_entity.pdbx_description
1 polymer ?
#
loop_
_entity_poly.entity_id
_entity_poly.type
_entity_poly.pdbx_seq_one_letter_code
_entity_poly.pdbx_strand_id
1 'polypeptide(L)'
;MNLGLLARLAFGSLLLSVTATAQTTLESLTANNTAACPAEGALPPHCKQTFAGQSDSRPLVATPLFDAPAGNVSDEDPHTYLKDGQATKIYASVMMAFCTEGTLESCHNNVRTGYNSDDDATVAAQVEDMKRRHLDGAILVWAGNGTSQDEATLKFQRYLSAHDCKAGQACDHSYLIMYDGAAMDWNVSPSGIPGTTSIGCGDRSGIPYEDCVIEHIRNDMCYLNGMHWGSDAYLKVNGRPVLQIFPNEGVIASEGPAPSWTDVWVHVADWNRNLPQNCGKPPFNVDHGIPLIVFEDSVGFRHAASSGAYYWIKVDGTDPAHSQFLFDLSSPSSSETLAQFYENGRKFPDKETWGAAFKGFNSSRSAWGANRILDQACGQLWVASLSSSNYFATPGLNFLQMITWNDYNEGTEIESGIDNCYRVGAEIQNKQLKWKLESSNRLANLMTVSYIEIYDSSDGKNLTLLDKVKPATTGTWSLAGLRSGSHTIYVRMVGKNSILNQISPGVRFIN
;
A
#
# COMPACT_ATOMS: atom_id res chain seq x y z
N MET A 1 14.82 -3.60 74.96
CA MET A 1 14.37 -2.27 75.41
C MET A 1 14.42 -1.33 74.23
N ASN A 2 13.27 -0.77 73.95
CA ASN A 2 12.95 0.33 73.01
C ASN A 2 13.14 0.13 71.48
N LEU A 3 12.01 -0.18 70.89
CA LEU A 3 11.64 0.00 69.51
C LEU A 3 11.52 1.50 69.20
N GLY A 4 12.13 1.92 68.09
CA GLY A 4 11.91 3.21 67.44
C GLY A 4 11.25 3.01 66.09
N LEU A 5 9.94 3.23 66.03
CA LEU A 5 9.10 3.18 64.84
C LEU A 5 9.29 4.47 64.01
N LEU A 6 9.89 4.42 62.84
CA LEU A 6 9.94 5.50 61.87
C LEU A 6 8.94 5.23 60.75
N ALA A 7 7.80 5.91 60.85
CA ALA A 7 6.81 5.99 59.76
C ALA A 7 7.35 6.90 58.65
N ARG A 8 7.57 6.37 57.46
CA ARG A 8 7.80 7.16 56.24
C ARG A 8 6.45 7.38 55.55
N LEU A 9 5.99 8.61 55.61
CA LEU A 9 4.91 9.12 54.76
C LEU A 9 5.41 9.19 53.32
N ALA A 10 4.92 8.27 52.47
CA ALA A 10 5.09 8.37 51.04
C ALA A 10 4.02 9.30 50.46
N PHE A 11 4.41 10.51 50.09
CA PHE A 11 3.61 11.39 49.26
C PHE A 11 3.61 10.81 47.84
N GLY A 12 2.53 10.13 47.50
CA GLY A 12 2.25 9.75 46.13
C GLY A 12 1.82 10.97 45.33
N SER A 13 2.73 11.53 44.53
CA SER A 13 2.38 12.50 43.49
C SER A 13 1.59 11.80 42.41
N LEU A 14 0.27 11.95 42.40
CA LEU A 14 -0.62 11.57 41.33
C LEU A 14 -0.34 12.52 40.15
N LEU A 15 0.55 12.15 39.24
CA LEU A 15 0.67 12.79 37.93
C LEU A 15 -0.60 12.43 37.15
N LEU A 16 -1.59 13.30 37.18
CA LEU A 16 -2.67 13.34 36.20
C LEU A 16 -2.03 13.67 34.85
N SER A 17 -1.74 12.64 34.08
CA SER A 17 -1.48 12.80 32.65
C SER A 17 -2.78 13.25 31.98
N VAL A 18 -2.94 14.57 31.83
CA VAL A 18 -3.93 15.12 30.92
C VAL A 18 -3.44 14.74 29.52
N THR A 19 -3.94 13.64 29.00
CA THR A 19 -3.87 13.38 27.57
C THR A 19 -4.69 14.48 26.91
N ALA A 20 -4.02 15.47 26.33
CA ALA A 20 -4.66 16.43 25.45
C ALA A 20 -5.20 15.62 24.26
N THR A 21 -6.49 15.33 24.27
CA THR A 21 -7.18 14.82 23.10
C THR A 21 -7.06 15.89 22.03
N ALA A 22 -6.38 15.58 20.93
CA ALA A 22 -6.26 16.48 19.81
C ALA A 22 -7.66 16.93 19.40
N GLN A 23 -7.87 18.25 19.32
CA GLN A 23 -9.16 18.81 18.99
C GLN A 23 -9.44 18.56 17.51
N THR A 24 -10.55 17.89 17.20
CA THR A 24 -10.99 17.67 15.82
C THR A 24 -11.36 19.00 15.18
N THR A 25 -10.74 19.36 14.07
CA THR A 25 -11.04 20.59 13.33
C THR A 25 -11.58 20.27 11.95
N LEU A 26 -12.32 21.22 11.36
CA LEU A 26 -12.76 21.07 9.97
C LEU A 26 -11.56 20.91 9.02
N GLU A 27 -10.49 21.65 9.27
CA GLU A 27 -9.23 21.52 8.53
C GLU A 27 -8.63 20.13 8.64
N SER A 28 -8.59 19.53 9.83
CA SER A 28 -8.05 18.17 10.02
C SER A 28 -8.89 17.09 9.30
N LEU A 29 -10.20 17.30 9.13
CA LEU A 29 -11.08 16.39 8.42
C LEU A 29 -11.06 16.56 6.89
N THR A 30 -10.56 17.70 6.40
CA THR A 30 -10.54 18.05 4.97
C THR A 30 -9.12 18.23 4.42
N ALA A 31 -8.10 18.07 5.25
CA ALA A 31 -6.72 18.48 5.02
C ALA A 31 -6.14 18.05 3.67
N ASN A 32 -6.49 16.90 3.15
CA ASN A 32 -5.94 16.41 1.88
C ASN A 32 -6.75 16.82 0.64
N ASN A 33 -7.90 17.44 0.82
CA ASN A 33 -8.67 17.98 -0.33
C ASN A 33 -8.19 19.37 -0.74
N THR A 34 -7.41 20.05 0.09
CA THR A 34 -7.02 21.45 -0.12
C THR A 34 -5.68 21.67 -0.80
N ALA A 35 -4.87 20.64 -0.96
CA ALA A 35 -3.84 20.68 -2.01
C ALA A 35 -4.48 20.63 -3.41
N ALA A 36 -5.74 21.10 -3.48
CA ALA A 36 -6.56 21.14 -4.66
C ALA A 36 -5.77 21.83 -5.78
N CYS A 37 -5.68 21.12 -6.85
CA CYS A 37 -5.26 21.70 -8.09
C CYS A 37 -6.11 22.93 -8.36
N PRO A 38 -5.52 24.09 -8.60
CA PRO A 38 -6.28 25.31 -8.84
C PRO A 38 -7.23 25.10 -10.02
N ALA A 39 -8.45 25.59 -9.88
CA ALA A 39 -9.47 25.43 -10.91
C ALA A 39 -9.12 26.16 -12.22
N GLU A 40 -8.26 27.18 -12.15
CA GLU A 40 -7.82 27.98 -13.28
C GLU A 40 -6.33 28.34 -13.16
N GLY A 41 -5.63 28.45 -14.32
CA GLY A 41 -4.24 28.86 -14.43
C GLY A 41 -3.30 27.74 -14.87
N ALA A 42 -1.99 27.99 -14.81
CA ALA A 42 -0.96 27.00 -15.11
C ALA A 42 -0.94 25.97 -13.98
N LEU A 43 -1.63 24.85 -14.20
CA LEU A 43 -1.68 23.75 -13.25
C LEU A 43 -0.26 23.22 -12.97
N PRO A 44 0.12 23.05 -11.69
CA PRO A 44 1.31 22.32 -11.32
C PRO A 44 1.34 20.95 -12.02
N PRO A 45 2.50 20.40 -12.32
CA PRO A 45 2.59 19.16 -13.07
C PRO A 45 1.73 18.02 -12.54
N HIS A 46 1.65 17.84 -11.22
CA HIS A 46 0.81 16.83 -10.54
C HIS A 46 -0.69 17.05 -10.71
N CYS A 47 -1.12 18.29 -11.00
CA CYS A 47 -2.53 18.63 -11.20
C CYS A 47 -3.06 18.35 -12.61
N LYS A 48 -2.20 18.00 -13.56
CA LYS A 48 -2.60 17.77 -14.97
C LYS A 48 -3.03 16.35 -15.27
N GLN A 49 -3.12 15.51 -14.26
CA GLN A 49 -3.36 14.09 -14.44
C GLN A 49 -4.83 13.75 -14.16
N THR A 50 -5.60 13.53 -15.20
CA THR A 50 -6.88 12.85 -15.14
C THR A 50 -6.69 11.42 -15.65
N PHE A 51 -7.20 10.42 -14.96
CA PHE A 51 -7.26 9.08 -15.51
C PHE A 51 -8.43 9.00 -16.48
N ALA A 52 -8.12 8.96 -17.78
CA ALA A 52 -9.13 8.68 -18.79
C ALA A 52 -9.63 7.25 -18.57
N GLY A 53 -10.95 7.08 -18.46
CA GLY A 53 -11.58 5.76 -18.29
C GLY A 53 -11.85 5.31 -16.85
N GLN A 54 -11.35 6.02 -15.84
CA GLN A 54 -11.83 5.79 -14.47
C GLN A 54 -13.13 6.54 -14.22
N SER A 55 -13.97 6.01 -13.35
CA SER A 55 -15.19 6.69 -12.89
C SER A 55 -14.91 7.99 -12.14
N ASP A 56 -13.68 8.21 -11.73
CA ASP A 56 -13.19 9.40 -11.08
C ASP A 56 -12.54 10.35 -12.10
N SER A 57 -13.25 11.42 -12.45
CA SER A 57 -12.74 12.49 -13.31
C SER A 57 -11.90 13.54 -12.58
N ARG A 58 -11.70 13.39 -11.26
CA ARG A 58 -10.90 14.34 -10.48
C ARG A 58 -9.43 14.17 -10.81
N PRO A 59 -8.66 15.29 -10.85
CA PRO A 59 -7.22 15.16 -10.93
C PRO A 59 -6.71 14.36 -9.74
N LEU A 60 -5.77 13.46 -9.98
CA LEU A 60 -4.99 12.87 -8.90
C LEU A 60 -4.28 14.00 -8.17
N VAL A 61 -4.72 14.26 -6.97
CA VAL A 61 -3.96 15.09 -6.05
C VAL A 61 -2.97 14.15 -5.40
N ALA A 62 -1.73 14.17 -5.89
CA ALA A 62 -0.63 13.74 -5.06
C ALA A 62 -0.67 14.65 -3.84
N THR A 63 -1.01 14.09 -2.71
CA THR A 63 -1.03 14.85 -1.47
C THR A 63 0.42 15.09 -1.10
N PRO A 64 0.85 16.34 -0.95
CA PRO A 64 2.05 16.59 -0.21
C PRO A 64 1.76 16.08 1.21
N LEU A 65 2.43 15.04 1.60
CA LEU A 65 2.26 14.36 2.88
C LEU A 65 2.75 15.21 4.07
N PHE A 66 3.11 16.49 3.85
CA PHE A 66 4.06 17.18 4.68
C PHE A 66 3.52 17.81 5.95
N ASP A 67 2.20 18.03 6.14
CA ASP A 67 1.80 18.85 7.28
C ASP A 67 0.49 18.49 7.99
N ALA A 68 -0.28 17.51 7.54
CA ALA A 68 -1.51 17.15 8.24
C ALA A 68 -1.89 15.68 8.03
N PRO A 69 -2.44 15.01 9.05
CA PRO A 69 -3.01 13.69 8.86
C PRO A 69 -4.05 13.76 7.74
N ALA A 70 -4.02 12.77 6.85
CA ALA A 70 -4.92 12.67 5.71
C ALA A 70 -6.38 12.45 6.17
N GLY A 71 -7.00 13.49 6.75
CA GLY A 71 -8.33 13.42 7.34
C GLY A 71 -9.44 13.08 6.37
N ASN A 72 -9.20 13.22 5.07
CA ASN A 72 -10.15 12.87 4.03
C ASN A 72 -9.97 11.44 3.47
N VAL A 73 -8.89 10.75 3.81
CA VAL A 73 -8.72 9.32 3.48
C VAL A 73 -9.02 8.50 4.72
N SER A 74 -9.87 7.50 4.59
CA SER A 74 -10.29 6.68 5.71
C SER A 74 -9.14 5.86 6.26
N ASP A 75 -9.00 5.90 7.58
CA ASP A 75 -8.08 5.12 8.41
C ASP A 75 -8.78 3.98 9.17
N GLU A 76 -9.97 3.57 8.73
CA GLU A 76 -10.65 2.41 9.27
C GLU A 76 -9.73 1.17 9.18
N ASP A 77 -9.66 0.41 10.27
CA ASP A 77 -8.78 -0.75 10.35
C ASP A 77 -9.20 -1.85 9.35
N PRO A 78 -8.38 -2.16 8.32
CA PRO A 78 -8.72 -3.13 7.29
C PRO A 78 -8.83 -4.56 7.82
N HIS A 79 -8.20 -4.88 8.95
CA HIS A 79 -8.31 -6.18 9.59
C HIS A 79 -9.75 -6.50 10.01
N THR A 80 -10.56 -5.48 10.28
CA THR A 80 -11.98 -5.66 10.62
C THR A 80 -12.82 -6.25 9.50
N TYR A 81 -12.32 -6.23 8.27
CA TYR A 81 -12.97 -6.80 7.09
C TYR A 81 -12.53 -8.23 6.80
N LEU A 82 -11.50 -8.72 7.50
CA LEU A 82 -10.90 -10.03 7.27
C LEU A 82 -11.43 -11.06 8.26
N LYS A 83 -11.56 -12.30 7.80
CA LYS A 83 -12.02 -13.42 8.62
C LYS A 83 -11.16 -13.65 9.85
N ASP A 84 -9.84 -13.61 9.67
CA ASP A 84 -8.87 -13.90 10.71
C ASP A 84 -8.39 -12.62 11.43
N GLY A 85 -8.95 -11.46 11.07
CA GLY A 85 -8.69 -10.18 11.71
C GLY A 85 -7.19 -9.86 11.76
N GLN A 86 -6.71 -9.49 12.94
CA GLN A 86 -5.30 -9.13 13.20
C GLN A 86 -4.29 -10.29 12.99
N ALA A 87 -4.75 -11.53 12.84
CA ALA A 87 -3.85 -12.64 12.54
C ALA A 87 -3.34 -12.62 11.09
N THR A 88 -4.11 -12.03 10.18
CA THR A 88 -3.66 -11.74 8.82
C THR A 88 -2.84 -10.47 8.83
N LYS A 89 -1.60 -10.51 8.38
CA LYS A 89 -0.73 -9.34 8.26
C LYS A 89 -0.92 -8.66 6.91
N ILE A 90 -1.06 -7.33 6.91
CA ILE A 90 -1.36 -6.54 5.71
C ILE A 90 -0.17 -5.66 5.33
N TYR A 91 0.32 -5.84 4.11
CA TYR A 91 1.44 -5.09 3.55
C TYR A 91 1.02 -4.34 2.28
N ALA A 92 1.50 -3.12 2.10
CA ALA A 92 1.32 -2.40 0.84
C ALA A 92 2.56 -2.51 -0.05
N SER A 93 2.36 -2.77 -1.34
CA SER A 93 3.44 -2.73 -2.32
C SER A 93 3.78 -1.28 -2.66
N VAL A 94 5.04 -0.88 -2.44
CA VAL A 94 5.53 0.49 -2.57
C VAL A 94 6.52 0.59 -3.71
N MET A 95 6.22 1.45 -4.67
CA MET A 95 7.14 1.79 -5.75
C MET A 95 8.16 2.80 -5.24
N MET A 96 9.45 2.42 -5.27
CA MET A 96 10.56 3.20 -4.70
C MET A 96 11.28 4.07 -5.73
N ALA A 97 10.67 4.31 -6.90
CA ALA A 97 11.34 4.89 -8.06
C ALA A 97 10.88 6.31 -8.43
N PHE A 98 10.04 6.95 -7.62
CA PHE A 98 9.45 8.23 -8.01
C PHE A 98 10.33 9.43 -7.68
N CYS A 99 10.30 10.43 -8.57
CA CYS A 99 10.97 11.70 -8.37
C CYS A 99 10.27 12.85 -9.09
N THR A 100 10.43 14.05 -8.55
CA THR A 100 9.84 15.29 -9.09
C THR A 100 10.66 15.90 -10.22
N GLU A 101 11.98 15.75 -10.12
CA GLU A 101 12.95 16.27 -11.06
C GLU A 101 13.93 15.16 -11.40
N GLY A 102 13.97 14.74 -12.62
CA GLY A 102 14.92 13.74 -12.99
C GLY A 102 14.91 13.48 -14.47
N THR A 103 16.09 13.23 -14.99
CA THR A 103 16.27 12.49 -16.20
C THR A 103 15.98 11.03 -15.91
N LEU A 104 15.63 10.25 -16.91
CA LEU A 104 15.45 8.80 -16.81
C LEU A 104 16.64 8.06 -16.18
N GLU A 105 17.78 8.74 -16.04
CA GLU A 105 19.00 8.21 -15.47
C GLU A 105 18.99 8.14 -13.93
N SER A 106 18.19 8.97 -13.26
CA SER A 106 18.14 9.03 -11.79
C SER A 106 16.87 8.47 -11.17
N CYS A 107 15.80 8.31 -11.97
CA CYS A 107 14.52 7.79 -11.50
C CYS A 107 13.96 6.86 -12.56
N HIS A 108 13.53 5.70 -12.15
CA HIS A 108 12.99 4.69 -13.05
C HIS A 108 11.73 5.19 -13.78
N ASN A 109 10.91 5.99 -13.10
CA ASN A 109 9.71 6.58 -13.66
C ASN A 109 9.57 8.02 -13.23
N ASN A 110 9.52 8.93 -14.18
CA ASN A 110 9.18 10.32 -13.95
C ASN A 110 7.66 10.42 -13.70
N VAL A 111 7.23 10.04 -12.53
CA VAL A 111 5.84 10.24 -12.09
C VAL A 111 5.78 11.53 -11.31
N ARG A 112 4.83 12.34 -11.67
CA ARG A 112 4.62 13.65 -11.06
C ARG A 112 3.82 13.49 -9.75
N THR A 113 4.38 12.73 -8.81
CA THR A 113 3.77 12.52 -7.49
C THR A 113 3.92 13.75 -6.59
N GLY A 114 4.85 14.64 -6.93
CA GLY A 114 5.15 15.79 -6.09
C GLY A 114 6.20 15.52 -5.00
N TYR A 115 6.78 14.31 -4.96
CA TYR A 115 7.83 13.93 -4.02
C TYR A 115 8.90 13.05 -4.68
N ASN A 116 10.03 12.89 -4.00
CA ASN A 116 11.07 11.91 -4.33
C ASN A 116 10.97 10.73 -3.35
N SER A 117 10.98 9.51 -3.87
CA SER A 117 10.92 8.29 -3.05
C SER A 117 12.11 8.15 -2.10
N ASP A 118 13.23 8.78 -2.41
CA ASP A 118 14.46 8.76 -1.62
C ASP A 118 14.60 9.93 -0.64
N ASP A 119 13.61 10.82 -0.52
CA ASP A 119 13.61 11.86 0.52
C ASP A 119 13.24 11.28 1.88
N ASP A 120 14.02 11.56 2.92
CA ASP A 120 13.76 11.09 4.29
C ASP A 120 12.38 11.54 4.81
N ALA A 121 11.94 12.76 4.46
CA ALA A 121 10.64 13.27 4.83
C ALA A 121 9.51 12.51 4.12
N THR A 122 9.68 12.15 2.86
CA THR A 122 8.74 11.33 2.10
C THR A 122 8.61 9.94 2.71
N VAL A 123 9.73 9.28 2.99
CA VAL A 123 9.76 7.96 3.65
C VAL A 123 9.03 8.01 4.99
N ALA A 124 9.36 9.00 5.83
CA ALA A 124 8.70 9.18 7.13
C ALA A 124 7.19 9.34 6.97
N ALA A 125 6.75 10.21 6.08
CA ALA A 125 5.33 10.48 5.86
C ALA A 125 4.58 9.24 5.31
N GLN A 126 5.16 8.49 4.40
CA GLN A 126 4.56 7.25 3.87
C GLN A 126 4.42 6.19 4.95
N VAL A 127 5.46 5.96 5.75
CA VAL A 127 5.40 5.01 6.87
C VAL A 127 4.32 5.41 7.87
N GLU A 128 4.30 6.67 8.30
CA GLU A 128 3.31 7.15 9.28
C GLU A 128 1.87 7.10 8.72
N ASP A 129 1.66 7.32 7.42
CA ASP A 129 0.34 7.17 6.81
C ASP A 129 -0.09 5.69 6.70
N MET A 130 0.83 4.77 6.37
CA MET A 130 0.56 3.33 6.42
C MET A 130 0.18 2.87 7.82
N LYS A 131 0.91 3.33 8.85
CA LYS A 131 0.62 3.05 10.26
C LYS A 131 -0.75 3.57 10.65
N ARG A 132 -1.07 4.79 10.28
CA ARG A 132 -2.38 5.40 10.53
C ARG A 132 -3.53 4.61 9.90
N ARG A 133 -3.29 4.00 8.73
CA ARG A 133 -4.25 3.11 8.05
C ARG A 133 -4.17 1.66 8.51
N HIS A 134 -3.48 1.38 9.62
CA HIS A 134 -3.37 0.06 10.25
C HIS A 134 -2.75 -1.02 9.35
N LEU A 135 -1.77 -0.66 8.51
CA LEU A 135 -0.98 -1.62 7.78
C LEU A 135 0.16 -2.15 8.65
N ASP A 136 0.53 -3.42 8.50
CA ASP A 136 1.62 -4.04 9.26
C ASP A 136 3.00 -3.76 8.65
N GLY A 137 3.04 -3.22 7.43
CA GLY A 137 4.29 -2.86 6.79
C GLY A 137 4.21 -2.67 5.28
N ALA A 138 5.38 -2.77 4.64
CA ALA A 138 5.56 -2.49 3.23
C ALA A 138 6.27 -3.61 2.48
N ILE A 139 5.92 -3.78 1.21
CA ILE A 139 6.63 -4.58 0.22
C ILE A 139 7.34 -3.58 -0.70
N LEU A 140 8.66 -3.47 -0.60
CA LEU A 140 9.43 -2.49 -1.35
C LEU A 140 9.86 -3.07 -2.69
N VAL A 141 9.39 -2.48 -3.79
CA VAL A 141 9.76 -2.89 -5.14
C VAL A 141 11.19 -2.45 -5.40
N TRP A 142 12.09 -3.40 -5.68
CA TRP A 142 13.53 -3.22 -5.70
C TRP A 142 14.14 -3.73 -7.01
N ALA A 143 14.92 -2.87 -7.64
CA ALA A 143 15.49 -3.12 -8.97
C ALA A 143 16.96 -3.55 -8.95
N GLY A 144 17.50 -3.92 -7.78
CA GLY A 144 18.89 -4.34 -7.66
C GLY A 144 19.78 -3.37 -6.88
N ASN A 145 20.94 -3.87 -6.49
CA ASN A 145 21.94 -3.14 -5.73
C ASN A 145 22.47 -1.91 -6.49
N GLY A 146 22.60 -0.78 -5.79
CA GLY A 146 23.16 0.46 -6.33
C GLY A 146 22.22 1.27 -7.21
N THR A 147 20.94 0.93 -7.25
CA THR A 147 19.89 1.72 -7.92
C THR A 147 19.34 2.80 -6.99
N SER A 148 18.59 3.76 -7.55
CA SER A 148 17.87 4.75 -6.74
C SER A 148 16.82 4.10 -5.83
N GLN A 149 16.19 3.00 -6.27
CA GLN A 149 15.31 2.21 -5.45
C GLN A 149 16.01 1.58 -4.24
N ASP A 150 17.26 1.15 -4.43
CA ASP A 150 18.06 0.59 -3.34
C ASP A 150 18.34 1.65 -2.27
N GLU A 151 18.74 2.85 -2.66
CA GLU A 151 18.94 3.96 -1.72
C GLU A 151 17.66 4.32 -0.96
N ALA A 152 16.53 4.44 -1.65
CA ALA A 152 15.23 4.70 -1.03
C ALA A 152 14.84 3.57 -0.06
N THR A 153 15.08 2.30 -0.45
CA THR A 153 14.82 1.13 0.39
C THR A 153 15.66 1.12 1.67
N LEU A 154 16.94 1.49 1.57
CA LEU A 154 17.81 1.64 2.75
C LEU A 154 17.35 2.77 3.68
N LYS A 155 16.82 3.87 3.14
CA LYS A 155 16.22 4.95 3.95
C LYS A 155 14.96 4.47 4.66
N PHE A 156 14.11 3.73 3.98
CA PHE A 156 12.91 3.12 4.56
C PHE A 156 13.28 2.17 5.72
N GLN A 157 14.25 1.29 5.52
CA GLN A 157 14.78 0.41 6.56
C GLN A 157 15.29 1.21 7.78
N ARG A 158 16.10 2.25 7.54
CA ARG A 158 16.65 3.08 8.63
C ARG A 158 15.54 3.76 9.43
N TYR A 159 14.53 4.26 8.74
CA TYR A 159 13.39 4.90 9.42
C TYR A 159 12.67 3.91 10.34
N LEU A 160 12.28 2.73 9.84
CA LEU A 160 11.61 1.69 10.65
C LEU A 160 12.49 1.25 11.81
N SER A 161 13.77 0.99 11.57
CA SER A 161 14.70 0.56 12.61
C SER A 161 14.85 1.59 13.74
N ALA A 162 14.77 2.88 13.42
CA ALA A 162 14.90 3.97 14.39
C ALA A 162 13.59 4.24 15.19
N HIS A 163 12.43 4.04 14.57
CA HIS A 163 11.15 4.50 15.15
C HIS A 163 10.24 3.35 15.60
N ASP A 164 10.29 2.20 14.95
CA ASP A 164 9.34 1.11 15.17
C ASP A 164 9.96 -0.11 15.86
N CYS A 165 11.28 -0.21 15.87
CA CYS A 165 11.98 -1.34 16.48
C CYS A 165 12.49 -0.97 17.88
N LYS A 166 12.20 -1.85 18.86
CA LYS A 166 12.71 -1.74 20.23
C LYS A 166 13.64 -2.92 20.49
N ALA A 167 14.75 -2.65 21.17
CA ALA A 167 15.72 -3.71 21.48
C ALA A 167 15.06 -4.92 22.14
N GLY A 168 15.20 -6.10 21.54
CA GLY A 168 14.68 -7.37 22.06
C GLY A 168 13.17 -7.59 21.83
N GLN A 169 12.51 -6.76 21.01
CA GLN A 169 11.10 -6.92 20.63
C GLN A 169 10.99 -6.94 19.10
N ALA A 170 9.93 -7.56 18.59
CA ALA A 170 9.57 -7.40 17.18
C ALA A 170 9.23 -5.94 16.90
N CYS A 171 9.56 -5.48 15.71
CA CYS A 171 9.19 -4.14 15.27
C CYS A 171 7.67 -4.05 15.10
N ASP A 172 7.09 -2.89 15.40
CA ASP A 172 5.65 -2.64 15.23
C ASP A 172 5.25 -2.73 13.76
N HIS A 173 6.14 -2.28 12.85
CA HIS A 173 6.00 -2.42 11.40
C HIS A 173 7.26 -3.04 10.81
N SER A 174 7.07 -3.77 9.71
CA SER A 174 8.16 -4.42 9.00
C SER A 174 8.11 -4.17 7.50
N TYR A 175 9.19 -4.50 6.82
CA TYR A 175 9.25 -4.46 5.36
C TYR A 175 9.82 -5.75 4.80
N LEU A 176 9.52 -6.01 3.55
CA LEU A 176 10.20 -7.02 2.75
C LEU A 176 10.50 -6.44 1.37
N ILE A 177 11.34 -7.13 0.62
CA ILE A 177 11.70 -6.75 -0.74
C ILE A 177 10.92 -7.61 -1.73
N MET A 178 10.38 -6.95 -2.76
CA MET A 178 9.95 -7.54 -4.00
C MET A 178 11.04 -7.29 -5.04
N TYR A 179 11.74 -8.36 -5.43
CA TYR A 179 12.78 -8.31 -6.45
C TYR A 179 12.12 -8.17 -7.83
N ASP A 180 12.28 -7.02 -8.46
CA ASP A 180 11.67 -6.71 -9.74
C ASP A 180 12.51 -7.27 -10.89
N GLY A 181 12.10 -8.42 -11.41
CA GLY A 181 12.77 -9.08 -12.53
C GLY A 181 12.72 -8.29 -13.84
N ALA A 182 11.69 -7.45 -14.04
CA ALA A 182 11.62 -6.59 -15.22
C ALA A 182 12.66 -5.45 -15.13
N ALA A 183 12.84 -4.86 -13.95
CA ALA A 183 13.90 -3.88 -13.73
C ALA A 183 15.29 -4.53 -13.77
N MET A 184 15.41 -5.80 -13.37
CA MET A 184 16.65 -6.56 -13.50
C MET A 184 17.04 -6.78 -14.96
N ASP A 185 16.08 -6.92 -15.88
CA ASP A 185 16.35 -7.00 -17.33
C ASP A 185 17.17 -5.79 -17.81
N TRP A 186 16.88 -4.61 -17.27
CA TRP A 186 17.66 -3.41 -17.56
C TRP A 186 19.09 -3.48 -17.00
N ASN A 187 19.26 -4.04 -15.79
CA ASN A 187 20.57 -4.19 -15.15
C ASN A 187 21.49 -5.17 -15.85
N VAL A 188 20.91 -6.20 -16.49
CA VAL A 188 21.65 -7.24 -17.22
C VAL A 188 21.63 -7.05 -18.74
N SER A 189 20.95 -5.99 -19.22
CA SER A 189 20.92 -5.67 -20.65
C SER A 189 22.31 -5.39 -21.18
N PRO A 190 22.56 -5.57 -22.50
CA PRO A 190 23.88 -5.33 -23.11
C PRO A 190 24.47 -3.94 -22.84
N SER A 191 23.60 -2.95 -22.72
CA SER A 191 24.01 -1.55 -22.47
C SER A 191 24.13 -1.18 -20.98
N GLY A 192 23.73 -2.07 -20.05
CA GLY A 192 23.64 -1.74 -18.64
C GLY A 192 22.62 -0.62 -18.36
N ILE A 193 22.51 -0.16 -17.12
CA ILE A 193 21.78 1.07 -16.81
C ILE A 193 22.73 2.26 -17.00
N PRO A 194 22.41 3.23 -17.87
CA PRO A 194 23.21 4.43 -17.99
C PRO A 194 23.42 5.11 -16.63
N GLY A 195 24.68 5.46 -16.33
CA GLY A 195 25.03 6.15 -15.08
C GLY A 195 25.24 5.25 -13.86
N THR A 196 25.05 3.93 -13.97
CA THR A 196 25.35 2.97 -12.90
C THR A 196 26.64 2.20 -13.18
N THR A 197 27.18 1.51 -12.16
CA THR A 197 28.31 0.59 -12.30
C THR A 197 27.88 -0.80 -12.76
N SER A 198 26.61 -1.02 -13.07
CA SER A 198 26.11 -2.31 -13.52
C SER A 198 26.65 -2.64 -14.92
N ILE A 199 27.35 -3.73 -15.02
CA ILE A 199 27.90 -4.24 -16.29
C ILE A 199 26.82 -5.16 -16.87
N GLY A 200 26.27 -4.79 -18.01
CA GLY A 200 25.32 -5.61 -18.76
C GLY A 200 25.89 -6.98 -19.11
N CYS A 201 25.04 -8.00 -19.12
CA CYS A 201 25.44 -9.37 -19.47
C CYS A 201 25.82 -9.52 -20.96
N GLY A 202 25.35 -8.65 -21.84
CA GLY A 202 25.63 -8.72 -23.29
C GLY A 202 27.08 -8.44 -23.68
N ASP A 203 27.83 -7.69 -22.87
CA ASP A 203 29.21 -7.30 -23.18
C ASP A 203 30.26 -8.24 -22.58
N ARG A 204 29.87 -9.27 -21.84
CA ARG A 204 30.77 -10.25 -21.26
C ARG A 204 31.10 -11.34 -22.27
N SER A 205 32.07 -11.09 -23.13
CA SER A 205 32.55 -12.10 -24.11
C SER A 205 33.01 -13.37 -23.40
N GLY A 206 32.37 -14.50 -23.72
CA GLY A 206 32.76 -15.82 -23.25
C GLY A 206 31.99 -16.38 -22.05
N ILE A 207 31.04 -15.64 -21.47
CA ILE A 207 30.14 -16.14 -20.44
C ILE A 207 28.74 -16.29 -21.06
N PRO A 208 28.09 -17.47 -20.97
CA PRO A 208 26.68 -17.60 -21.36
C PRO A 208 25.80 -16.58 -20.65
N TYR A 209 24.82 -16.05 -21.35
CA TYR A 209 23.94 -15.02 -20.82
C TYR A 209 23.22 -15.47 -19.53
N GLU A 210 22.75 -16.71 -19.49
CA GLU A 210 22.11 -17.30 -18.32
C GLU A 210 23.05 -17.34 -17.10
N ASP A 211 24.29 -17.74 -17.29
CA ASP A 211 25.30 -17.77 -16.20
C ASP A 211 25.57 -16.37 -15.65
N CYS A 212 25.58 -15.35 -16.52
CA CYS A 212 25.73 -13.96 -16.11
C CYS A 212 24.53 -13.48 -15.27
N VAL A 213 23.31 -13.80 -15.68
CA VAL A 213 22.08 -13.48 -14.94
C VAL A 213 22.10 -14.15 -13.57
N ILE A 214 22.46 -15.43 -13.50
CA ILE A 214 22.56 -16.18 -12.25
C ILE A 214 23.63 -15.53 -11.34
N GLU A 215 24.79 -15.16 -11.88
CA GLU A 215 25.83 -14.49 -11.11
C GLU A 215 25.35 -13.15 -10.55
N HIS A 216 24.64 -12.36 -11.38
CA HIS A 216 24.07 -11.08 -10.96
C HIS A 216 23.10 -11.26 -9.78
N ILE A 217 22.14 -12.17 -9.91
CA ILE A 217 21.17 -12.45 -8.84
C ILE A 217 21.88 -12.95 -7.57
N ARG A 218 22.90 -13.81 -7.69
CA ARG A 218 23.70 -14.28 -6.54
C ARG A 218 24.39 -13.12 -5.82
N ASN A 219 24.93 -12.17 -6.55
CA ASN A 219 25.52 -10.96 -5.96
C ASN A 219 24.48 -10.13 -5.22
N ASP A 220 23.28 -9.98 -5.80
CA ASP A 220 22.16 -9.32 -5.13
C ASP A 220 21.70 -10.08 -3.88
N MET A 221 21.68 -11.42 -3.90
CA MET A 221 21.37 -12.21 -2.69
C MET A 221 22.39 -11.96 -1.57
N CYS A 222 23.68 -11.88 -1.90
CA CYS A 222 24.70 -11.48 -0.93
C CYS A 222 24.46 -10.07 -0.39
N TYR A 223 24.14 -9.13 -1.28
CA TYR A 223 23.84 -7.76 -0.87
C TYR A 223 22.65 -7.71 0.08
N LEU A 224 21.53 -8.35 -0.27
CA LEU A 224 20.34 -8.43 0.58
C LEU A 224 20.66 -9.07 1.93
N ASN A 225 21.46 -10.13 1.94
CA ASN A 225 21.91 -10.78 3.17
C ASN A 225 22.69 -9.82 4.07
N GLY A 226 23.60 -9.03 3.51
CA GLY A 226 24.45 -8.11 4.29
C GLY A 226 23.76 -6.83 4.73
N MET A 227 22.87 -6.32 3.91
CA MET A 227 22.31 -4.98 4.10
C MET A 227 20.87 -4.98 4.65
N HIS A 228 20.07 -5.99 4.33
CA HIS A 228 18.63 -6.00 4.65
C HIS A 228 18.22 -7.11 5.62
N TRP A 229 18.62 -8.37 5.38
CA TRP A 229 18.08 -9.50 6.14
C TRP A 229 18.52 -9.55 7.61
N GLY A 230 19.60 -8.82 7.95
CA GLY A 230 20.03 -8.62 9.34
C GLY A 230 19.18 -7.63 10.12
N SER A 231 18.38 -6.80 9.46
CA SER A 231 17.53 -5.80 10.11
C SER A 231 16.40 -6.45 10.92
N ASP A 232 16.14 -5.92 12.11
CA ASP A 232 14.99 -6.32 12.92
C ASP A 232 13.66 -5.92 12.26
N ALA A 233 13.67 -4.88 11.42
CA ALA A 233 12.51 -4.42 10.66
C ALA A 233 12.23 -5.29 9.41
N TYR A 234 13.14 -6.17 8.98
CA TYR A 234 12.89 -7.04 7.84
C TYR A 234 11.94 -8.17 8.21
N LEU A 235 10.91 -8.40 7.38
CA LEU A 235 9.96 -9.48 7.61
C LEU A 235 10.66 -10.85 7.57
N LYS A 236 10.50 -11.59 8.65
CA LYS A 236 10.96 -12.98 8.78
C LYS A 236 9.82 -13.89 9.21
N VAL A 237 9.70 -15.01 8.55
CA VAL A 237 8.77 -16.08 8.94
C VAL A 237 9.59 -17.26 9.43
N ASN A 238 9.36 -17.66 10.68
CA ASN A 238 10.16 -18.70 11.36
C ASN A 238 11.67 -18.43 11.29
N GLY A 239 12.07 -17.15 11.48
CA GLY A 239 13.47 -16.72 11.46
C GLY A 239 14.10 -16.61 10.07
N ARG A 240 13.36 -16.88 8.99
CA ARG A 240 13.83 -16.82 7.61
C ARG A 240 13.32 -15.55 6.92
N PRO A 241 14.17 -14.77 6.24
CA PRO A 241 13.74 -13.57 5.51
C PRO A 241 12.81 -13.94 4.35
N VAL A 242 11.82 -13.10 4.08
CA VAL A 242 10.88 -13.28 2.97
C VAL A 242 11.32 -12.44 1.78
N LEU A 243 11.34 -13.04 0.59
CA LEU A 243 11.64 -12.38 -0.67
C LEU A 243 10.55 -12.68 -1.69
N GLN A 244 9.90 -11.65 -2.21
CA GLN A 244 9.00 -11.80 -3.36
C GLN A 244 9.74 -11.60 -4.67
N ILE A 245 9.32 -12.34 -5.71
CA ILE A 245 9.89 -12.26 -7.06
C ILE A 245 8.80 -11.82 -8.03
N PHE A 246 9.06 -10.75 -8.79
CA PHE A 246 8.15 -10.18 -9.79
C PHE A 246 8.89 -9.89 -11.11
N PRO A 247 8.33 -10.18 -12.28
CA PRO A 247 7.33 -11.21 -12.53
C PRO A 247 7.95 -12.62 -12.53
N ASN A 248 7.12 -13.66 -12.41
CA ASN A 248 7.59 -15.06 -12.46
C ASN A 248 8.16 -15.44 -13.81
N GLU A 249 7.50 -14.98 -14.86
CA GLU A 249 7.89 -15.20 -16.23
C GLU A 249 8.65 -13.98 -16.71
N GLY A 250 9.83 -13.78 -16.14
CA GLY A 250 10.70 -12.69 -16.50
C GLY A 250 10.93 -12.64 -17.99
N VAL A 251 10.48 -11.58 -18.60
CA VAL A 251 10.75 -11.28 -19.98
C VAL A 251 12.15 -10.69 -20.08
N ILE A 252 13.17 -11.53 -20.00
CA ILE A 252 14.44 -11.16 -20.61
C ILE A 252 14.34 -11.60 -22.08
N ALA A 253 13.52 -10.88 -22.82
CA ALA A 253 13.11 -11.31 -24.16
C ALA A 253 13.74 -10.49 -25.28
N SER A 254 14.69 -9.60 -25.03
CA SER A 254 15.06 -8.71 -26.13
C SER A 254 16.17 -9.21 -27.06
N GLU A 255 17.12 -10.05 -26.66
CA GLU A 255 18.26 -10.33 -27.54
C GLU A 255 18.90 -11.74 -27.46
N GLY A 256 18.21 -12.73 -26.90
CA GLY A 256 18.72 -14.11 -26.85
C GLY A 256 17.64 -15.12 -26.51
N PRO A 257 17.93 -16.43 -26.52
CA PRO A 257 17.04 -17.40 -25.93
C PRO A 257 16.94 -17.05 -24.44
N ALA A 258 15.75 -16.55 -24.01
CA ALA A 258 15.50 -16.20 -22.63
C ALA A 258 15.83 -17.40 -21.74
N PRO A 259 16.63 -17.22 -20.67
CA PRO A 259 16.84 -18.29 -19.71
C PRO A 259 15.49 -18.72 -19.15
N SER A 260 15.33 -20.01 -18.89
CA SER A 260 14.18 -20.46 -18.12
C SER A 260 14.29 -19.89 -16.72
N TRP A 261 13.41 -18.95 -16.36
CA TRP A 261 13.40 -18.36 -15.02
C TRP A 261 13.24 -19.41 -13.93
N THR A 262 12.53 -20.49 -14.22
CA THR A 262 12.43 -21.64 -13.32
C THR A 262 13.82 -22.21 -13.02
N ASP A 263 14.66 -22.38 -14.02
CA ASP A 263 16.01 -22.94 -13.85
C ASP A 263 16.91 -21.95 -13.13
N VAL A 264 16.87 -20.67 -13.48
CA VAL A 264 17.63 -19.61 -12.82
C VAL A 264 17.36 -19.58 -11.31
N TRP A 265 16.09 -19.54 -10.92
CA TRP A 265 15.73 -19.48 -9.51
C TRP A 265 15.99 -20.79 -8.75
N VAL A 266 15.97 -21.94 -9.41
CA VAL A 266 16.40 -23.21 -8.81
C VAL A 266 17.90 -23.14 -8.49
N HIS A 267 18.73 -22.65 -9.41
CA HIS A 267 20.16 -22.47 -9.18
C HIS A 267 20.47 -21.45 -8.07
N VAL A 268 19.72 -20.35 -8.01
CA VAL A 268 19.84 -19.36 -6.94
C VAL A 268 19.41 -19.94 -5.60
N ALA A 269 18.33 -20.69 -5.54
CA ALA A 269 17.86 -21.32 -4.30
C ALA A 269 18.83 -22.36 -3.78
N ASP A 270 19.44 -23.17 -4.63
CA ASP A 270 20.46 -24.12 -4.25
C ASP A 270 21.71 -23.41 -3.71
N TRP A 271 22.12 -22.34 -4.36
CA TRP A 271 23.25 -21.52 -3.91
C TRP A 271 22.98 -20.85 -2.56
N ASN A 272 21.75 -20.39 -2.33
CA ASN A 272 21.32 -19.77 -1.07
C ASN A 272 21.39 -20.71 0.14
N ARG A 273 21.44 -22.03 -0.05
CA ARG A 273 21.61 -22.99 1.05
C ARG A 273 22.96 -22.82 1.79
N ASN A 274 23.95 -22.25 1.11
CA ASN A 274 25.27 -21.99 1.66
C ASN A 274 25.63 -20.50 1.59
N LEU A 275 24.63 -19.63 1.73
CA LEU A 275 24.75 -18.19 1.49
C LEU A 275 25.88 -17.54 2.30
N PRO A 276 26.05 -17.81 3.62
CA PRO A 276 27.15 -17.23 4.38
C PRO A 276 28.55 -17.58 3.84
N GLN A 277 28.73 -18.80 3.37
CA GLN A 277 29.99 -19.25 2.79
C GLN A 277 30.21 -18.67 1.39
N ASN A 278 29.16 -18.57 0.62
CA ASN A 278 29.21 -18.11 -0.76
C ASN A 278 29.44 -16.60 -0.87
N CYS A 279 28.99 -15.80 0.11
CA CYS A 279 29.19 -14.35 0.12
C CYS A 279 30.53 -13.87 0.67
N GLY A 280 31.38 -14.77 1.09
CA GLY A 280 32.81 -14.55 1.31
C GLY A 280 33.18 -13.83 2.61
N LYS A 281 32.77 -12.59 2.85
CA LYS A 281 33.25 -11.78 3.99
C LYS A 281 32.16 -10.88 4.58
N PRO A 282 32.31 -10.42 5.85
CA PRO A 282 31.38 -9.49 6.48
C PRO A 282 31.17 -8.19 5.68
N PRO A 283 29.99 -7.61 5.70
CA PRO A 283 28.79 -8.06 6.43
C PRO A 283 28.00 -9.14 5.69
N PHE A 284 28.40 -9.55 4.51
CA PHE A 284 27.60 -10.35 3.58
C PHE A 284 27.55 -11.85 3.93
N ASN A 285 28.43 -12.33 4.80
CA ASN A 285 28.53 -13.74 5.18
C ASN A 285 27.93 -14.10 6.54
N VAL A 286 27.00 -13.27 7.02
CA VAL A 286 26.24 -13.56 8.25
C VAL A 286 25.09 -14.52 7.92
N ASP A 287 24.82 -15.46 8.82
CA ASP A 287 23.71 -16.39 8.66
C ASP A 287 22.41 -15.76 9.16
N HIS A 288 21.57 -15.33 8.23
CA HIS A 288 20.21 -14.84 8.49
C HIS A 288 19.14 -15.86 8.09
N GLY A 289 19.53 -17.10 7.80
CA GLY A 289 18.66 -18.15 7.31
C GLY A 289 18.46 -18.12 5.79
N ILE A 290 18.04 -19.26 5.25
CA ILE A 290 17.73 -19.38 3.82
C ILE A 290 16.44 -18.61 3.52
N PRO A 291 16.44 -17.69 2.54
CA PRO A 291 15.25 -16.90 2.25
C PRO A 291 14.04 -17.76 1.85
N LEU A 292 12.86 -17.32 2.25
CA LEU A 292 11.59 -17.82 1.75
C LEU A 292 11.26 -17.09 0.46
N ILE A 293 11.32 -17.78 -0.66
CA ILE A 293 11.07 -17.19 -1.98
C ILE A 293 9.58 -17.37 -2.31
N VAL A 294 8.88 -16.27 -2.55
CA VAL A 294 7.46 -16.22 -2.87
C VAL A 294 7.30 -15.67 -4.28
N PHE A 295 6.72 -16.46 -5.17
CA PHE A 295 6.57 -16.10 -6.58
C PHE A 295 5.18 -15.55 -6.89
N GLU A 296 5.07 -14.83 -7.99
CA GLU A 296 3.81 -14.34 -8.52
C GLU A 296 2.94 -15.50 -9.02
N ASP A 297 1.62 -15.41 -8.89
CA ASP A 297 0.61 -16.33 -9.41
C ASP A 297 0.64 -17.76 -8.89
N SER A 298 -0.38 -18.53 -9.26
CA SER A 298 -0.46 -19.94 -8.92
C SER A 298 0.63 -20.81 -9.53
N VAL A 299 1.31 -20.34 -10.56
CA VAL A 299 2.52 -20.99 -11.11
C VAL A 299 3.59 -21.04 -10.02
N GLY A 300 3.69 -19.97 -9.21
CA GLY A 300 4.59 -19.90 -8.08
C GLY A 300 4.44 -21.08 -7.10
N PHE A 301 3.24 -21.56 -6.82
CA PHE A 301 3.05 -22.72 -5.95
C PHE A 301 3.74 -24.00 -6.46
N ARG A 302 3.91 -24.12 -7.75
CA ARG A 302 4.51 -25.31 -8.40
C ARG A 302 6.00 -25.17 -8.63
N HIS A 303 6.54 -23.97 -8.50
CA HIS A 303 7.96 -23.73 -8.71
C HIS A 303 8.81 -24.46 -7.67
N ALA A 304 9.88 -25.12 -8.11
CA ALA A 304 10.71 -25.98 -7.25
C ALA A 304 11.43 -25.19 -6.13
N ALA A 305 11.78 -23.92 -6.38
CA ALA A 305 12.40 -23.04 -5.38
C ALA A 305 11.41 -22.31 -4.49
N SER A 306 10.10 -22.48 -4.69
CA SER A 306 9.06 -21.69 -4.04
C SER A 306 8.80 -22.11 -2.60
N SER A 307 8.68 -21.12 -1.73
CA SER A 307 8.09 -21.23 -0.39
C SER A 307 6.62 -20.80 -0.36
N GLY A 308 6.10 -20.20 -1.45
CA GLY A 308 4.73 -19.71 -1.55
C GLY A 308 4.48 -18.93 -2.84
N ALA A 309 3.28 -18.40 -2.95
CA ALA A 309 2.92 -17.51 -4.05
C ALA A 309 2.08 -16.33 -3.56
N TYR A 310 2.13 -15.23 -4.33
CA TYR A 310 1.31 -14.06 -4.12
C TYR A 310 0.52 -13.74 -5.40
N TYR A 311 -0.66 -13.16 -5.24
CA TYR A 311 -1.45 -12.70 -6.40
C TYR A 311 -1.04 -11.29 -6.79
N TRP A 312 -0.83 -11.07 -8.09
CA TRP A 312 -0.73 -9.72 -8.66
C TRP A 312 -1.95 -9.43 -9.52
N ILE A 313 -2.30 -8.14 -9.64
CA ILE A 313 -3.47 -7.73 -10.42
C ILE A 313 -3.31 -8.12 -11.90
N LYS A 314 -4.27 -8.85 -12.44
CA LYS A 314 -4.30 -9.27 -13.85
C LYS A 314 -5.35 -8.45 -14.59
N VAL A 315 -4.97 -7.90 -15.72
CA VAL A 315 -5.85 -7.10 -16.56
C VAL A 315 -5.71 -7.53 -18.00
N ASP A 316 -6.72 -8.24 -18.50
CA ASP A 316 -6.81 -8.68 -19.89
C ASP A 316 -7.57 -7.67 -20.73
N GLY A 317 -6.87 -7.01 -21.65
CA GLY A 317 -7.48 -6.15 -22.66
C GLY A 317 -7.96 -4.78 -22.14
N THR A 318 -8.65 -4.06 -23.00
CA THR A 318 -9.13 -2.69 -22.80
C THR A 318 -10.61 -2.61 -22.43
N ASP A 319 -11.26 -3.72 -22.15
CA ASP A 319 -12.70 -3.76 -21.94
C ASP A 319 -13.09 -3.35 -20.51
N PRO A 320 -13.76 -2.19 -20.32
CA PRO A 320 -14.27 -1.78 -19.01
C PRO A 320 -15.29 -2.77 -18.41
N ALA A 321 -15.88 -3.65 -19.21
CA ALA A 321 -16.79 -4.68 -18.72
C ALA A 321 -16.06 -5.76 -17.91
N HIS A 322 -14.75 -5.89 -18.01
CA HIS A 322 -13.95 -6.82 -17.20
C HIS A 322 -13.97 -6.49 -15.70
N SER A 323 -14.30 -5.27 -15.29
CA SER A 323 -14.49 -4.93 -13.88
C SER A 323 -15.60 -5.76 -13.21
N GLN A 324 -16.55 -6.30 -13.98
CA GLN A 324 -17.59 -7.21 -13.48
C GLN A 324 -17.04 -8.62 -13.17
N PHE A 325 -15.99 -9.05 -13.81
CA PHE A 325 -15.45 -10.42 -13.67
C PHE A 325 -14.81 -10.70 -12.31
N LEU A 326 -14.39 -9.69 -11.57
CA LEU A 326 -13.92 -9.90 -10.21
C LEU A 326 -15.03 -10.36 -9.26
N PHE A 327 -16.28 -10.14 -9.62
CA PHE A 327 -17.47 -10.60 -8.91
C PHE A 327 -18.06 -11.88 -9.50
N ASP A 328 -17.74 -12.20 -10.73
CA ASP A 328 -18.21 -13.39 -11.41
C ASP A 328 -17.09 -14.44 -11.55
N LEU A 329 -17.05 -15.33 -10.55
CA LEU A 329 -16.07 -16.41 -10.46
C LEU A 329 -16.17 -17.46 -11.59
N SER A 330 -17.21 -17.37 -12.41
CA SER A 330 -17.51 -18.34 -13.47
C SER A 330 -17.04 -17.90 -14.85
N SER A 331 -16.54 -16.67 -15.00
CA SER A 331 -16.15 -16.18 -16.33
C SER A 331 -14.83 -16.78 -16.83
N PRO A 332 -14.79 -17.28 -18.07
CA PRO A 332 -13.56 -17.79 -18.68
C PRO A 332 -12.68 -16.61 -19.15
N SER A 333 -11.92 -16.02 -18.25
CA SER A 333 -10.83 -15.14 -18.65
C SER A 333 -9.59 -15.98 -18.93
N SER A 334 -8.72 -15.53 -19.81
CA SER A 334 -7.42 -16.17 -20.06
C SER A 334 -6.46 -15.99 -18.89
N SER A 335 -6.73 -15.02 -18.01
CA SER A 335 -5.94 -14.72 -16.82
C SER A 335 -6.55 -15.33 -15.56
N GLU A 336 -5.69 -15.71 -14.63
CA GLU A 336 -6.10 -16.23 -13.33
C GLU A 336 -6.83 -15.15 -12.52
N THR A 337 -8.03 -15.47 -12.03
CA THR A 337 -8.75 -14.60 -11.10
C THR A 337 -8.24 -14.77 -9.68
N LEU A 338 -8.46 -13.76 -8.82
CA LEU A 338 -8.12 -13.82 -7.39
C LEU A 338 -8.75 -15.05 -6.70
N ALA A 339 -9.96 -15.41 -7.08
CA ALA A 339 -10.63 -16.60 -6.57
C ALA A 339 -9.92 -17.91 -6.96
N GLN A 340 -9.55 -18.01 -8.23
CA GLN A 340 -8.79 -19.18 -8.73
C GLN A 340 -7.43 -19.29 -8.04
N PHE A 341 -6.76 -18.16 -7.82
CA PHE A 341 -5.52 -18.12 -7.06
C PHE A 341 -5.69 -18.71 -5.65
N TYR A 342 -6.70 -18.27 -4.89
CA TYR A 342 -6.99 -18.84 -3.57
C TYR A 342 -7.35 -20.33 -3.62
N GLU A 343 -8.11 -20.76 -4.64
CA GLU A 343 -8.41 -22.18 -4.83
C GLU A 343 -7.15 -23.00 -5.12
N ASN A 344 -6.22 -22.44 -5.89
CA ASN A 344 -4.94 -23.08 -6.16
C ASN A 344 -4.08 -23.12 -4.88
N GLY A 345 -4.00 -22.05 -4.11
CA GLY A 345 -3.26 -22.03 -2.85
C GLY A 345 -3.69 -23.13 -1.87
N ARG A 346 -4.99 -23.42 -1.79
CA ARG A 346 -5.49 -24.53 -0.95
C ARG A 346 -4.94 -25.91 -1.32
N LYS A 347 -4.45 -26.08 -2.55
CA LYS A 347 -3.85 -27.35 -2.99
C LYS A 347 -2.40 -27.52 -2.53
N PHE A 348 -1.81 -26.45 -1.97
CA PHE A 348 -0.43 -26.39 -1.48
C PHE A 348 -0.39 -25.89 -0.02
N PRO A 349 -0.93 -26.65 0.94
CA PRO A 349 -1.09 -26.20 2.33
C PRO A 349 0.24 -26.00 3.08
N ASP A 350 1.32 -26.50 2.55
CA ASP A 350 2.71 -26.35 3.01
C ASP A 350 3.41 -25.10 2.48
N LYS A 351 2.74 -24.33 1.63
CA LYS A 351 3.26 -23.10 1.03
C LYS A 351 2.45 -21.89 1.44
N GLU A 352 3.13 -20.76 1.60
CA GLU A 352 2.48 -19.50 1.95
C GLU A 352 1.64 -18.98 0.78
N THR A 353 0.38 -18.63 1.08
CA THR A 353 -0.51 -17.95 0.14
C THR A 353 -0.65 -16.49 0.58
N TRP A 354 -0.17 -15.57 -0.26
CA TRP A 354 -0.35 -14.14 -0.05
C TRP A 354 -1.56 -13.66 -0.84
N GLY A 355 -2.59 -13.25 -0.12
CA GLY A 355 -3.78 -12.66 -0.73
C GLY A 355 -3.50 -11.26 -1.31
N ALA A 356 -4.48 -10.71 -2.02
CA ALA A 356 -4.38 -9.37 -2.58
C ALA A 356 -5.66 -8.56 -2.44
N ALA A 357 -5.47 -7.24 -2.27
CA ALA A 357 -6.50 -6.23 -2.41
C ALA A 357 -6.03 -5.14 -3.38
N PHE A 358 -6.92 -4.69 -4.25
CA PHE A 358 -6.62 -3.68 -5.27
C PHE A 358 -7.86 -2.86 -5.62
N LYS A 359 -7.66 -1.58 -5.97
CA LYS A 359 -8.77 -0.67 -6.30
C LYS A 359 -9.22 -0.74 -7.75
N GLY A 360 -8.32 -1.09 -8.65
CA GLY A 360 -8.46 -1.04 -10.10
C GLY A 360 -7.10 -0.92 -10.75
N PHE A 361 -7.06 -0.75 -12.07
CA PHE A 361 -5.84 -0.65 -12.86
C PHE A 361 -6.05 0.27 -14.06
N ASN A 362 -5.06 1.08 -14.40
CA ASN A 362 -5.09 1.89 -15.61
C ASN A 362 -3.68 2.19 -16.12
N SER A 363 -3.19 1.40 -17.05
CA SER A 363 -1.85 1.56 -17.63
C SER A 363 -1.79 2.52 -18.83
N SER A 364 -2.82 3.32 -19.07
CA SER A 364 -2.84 4.25 -20.21
C SER A 364 -1.73 5.32 -20.15
N ARG A 365 -1.05 5.44 -19.02
CA ARG A 365 0.03 6.41 -18.78
C ARG A 365 1.40 5.80 -18.63
N SER A 366 1.49 4.50 -18.44
CA SER A 366 2.79 3.81 -18.38
C SER A 366 3.38 3.72 -19.78
N ALA A 367 4.69 3.91 -19.88
CA ALA A 367 5.40 3.77 -21.16
C ALA A 367 5.31 2.35 -21.73
N TRP A 368 5.16 1.38 -20.83
CA TRP A 368 4.99 -0.05 -21.13
C TRP A 368 3.53 -0.49 -21.22
N GLY A 369 2.58 0.40 -20.92
CA GLY A 369 1.17 0.05 -20.83
C GLY A 369 0.52 -0.14 -22.19
N ALA A 370 -0.32 -1.14 -22.29
CA ALA A 370 -1.14 -1.42 -23.48
C ALA A 370 -2.54 -0.80 -23.39
N ASN A 371 -2.70 0.31 -22.67
CA ASN A 371 -3.99 0.94 -22.36
C ASN A 371 -4.99 -0.03 -21.71
N ARG A 372 -4.50 -0.89 -20.83
CA ARG A 372 -5.34 -1.83 -20.09
C ARG A 372 -6.04 -1.10 -18.96
N ILE A 373 -7.33 -1.34 -18.80
CA ILE A 373 -8.15 -0.67 -17.81
C ILE A 373 -9.00 -1.70 -17.06
N LEU A 374 -8.94 -1.63 -15.73
CA LEU A 374 -9.86 -2.28 -14.81
C LEU A 374 -10.49 -1.18 -13.94
N ASP A 375 -11.81 -0.96 -14.13
CA ASP A 375 -12.51 0.12 -13.43
C ASP A 375 -12.56 -0.16 -11.92
N GLN A 376 -12.28 0.86 -11.11
CA GLN A 376 -12.40 0.79 -9.65
C GLN A 376 -13.85 0.65 -9.16
N ALA A 377 -14.83 0.84 -10.03
CA ALA A 377 -16.26 0.72 -9.74
C ALA A 377 -16.69 1.50 -8.49
N CYS A 378 -16.29 2.79 -8.41
CA CYS A 378 -16.53 3.64 -7.23
C CYS A 378 -16.06 3.00 -5.90
N GLY A 379 -14.92 2.34 -5.91
CA GLY A 379 -14.31 1.69 -4.75
C GLY A 379 -14.91 0.32 -4.39
N GLN A 380 -15.91 -0.18 -5.14
CA GLN A 380 -16.47 -1.50 -4.87
C GLN A 380 -15.44 -2.61 -5.06
N LEU A 381 -14.57 -2.47 -6.08
CA LEU A 381 -13.53 -3.44 -6.36
C LEU A 381 -12.53 -3.56 -5.20
N TRP A 382 -12.16 -2.43 -4.61
CA TRP A 382 -11.32 -2.39 -3.42
C TRP A 382 -11.92 -3.21 -2.27
N VAL A 383 -13.18 -2.93 -1.93
CA VAL A 383 -13.86 -3.62 -0.82
C VAL A 383 -14.05 -5.11 -1.11
N ALA A 384 -14.38 -5.46 -2.35
CA ALA A 384 -14.58 -6.84 -2.75
C ALA A 384 -13.27 -7.65 -2.71
N SER A 385 -12.17 -7.11 -3.26
CA SER A 385 -10.88 -7.79 -3.24
C SER A 385 -10.32 -7.91 -1.83
N LEU A 386 -10.44 -6.87 -0.99
CA LEU A 386 -10.04 -6.91 0.41
C LEU A 386 -10.80 -7.99 1.21
N SER A 387 -12.10 -8.11 1.01
CA SER A 387 -12.93 -9.09 1.71
C SER A 387 -12.95 -10.49 1.08
N SER A 388 -12.36 -10.68 -0.10
CA SER A 388 -12.39 -11.95 -0.83
C SER A 388 -11.73 -13.11 -0.06
N SER A 389 -10.73 -12.80 0.78
CA SER A 389 -10.08 -13.77 1.65
C SER A 389 -11.06 -14.50 2.57
N ASN A 390 -12.17 -13.84 2.96
CA ASN A 390 -13.19 -14.43 3.80
C ASN A 390 -13.92 -15.60 3.13
N TYR A 391 -13.99 -15.59 1.81
CA TYR A 391 -14.71 -16.59 1.02
C TYR A 391 -13.78 -17.69 0.47
N PHE A 392 -12.56 -17.32 0.10
CA PHE A 392 -11.69 -18.18 -0.69
C PHE A 392 -10.53 -18.75 0.11
N ALA A 393 -9.99 -18.00 1.07
CA ALA A 393 -8.89 -18.48 1.89
C ALA A 393 -9.39 -19.41 3.01
N THR A 394 -8.94 -20.66 2.98
CA THR A 394 -9.18 -21.64 4.02
C THR A 394 -7.91 -22.49 4.18
N PRO A 395 -7.31 -22.56 5.37
CA PRO A 395 -7.83 -22.15 6.69
C PRO A 395 -7.88 -20.66 6.95
N GLY A 396 -7.16 -19.82 6.23
CA GLY A 396 -7.06 -18.38 6.36
C GLY A 396 -5.80 -17.88 5.64
N LEU A 397 -5.55 -16.58 5.68
CA LEU A 397 -4.35 -15.98 5.13
C LEU A 397 -3.44 -15.49 6.26
N ASN A 398 -2.15 -15.86 6.21
CA ASN A 398 -1.14 -15.23 7.05
C ASN A 398 -0.83 -13.81 6.57
N PHE A 399 -0.91 -13.58 5.25
CA PHE A 399 -0.52 -12.34 4.61
C PHE A 399 -1.51 -11.91 3.53
N LEU A 400 -1.75 -10.59 3.47
CA LEU A 400 -2.49 -9.93 2.42
C LEU A 400 -1.67 -8.73 1.93
N GLN A 401 -1.52 -8.58 0.62
CA GLN A 401 -0.88 -7.40 0.05
C GLN A 401 -1.89 -6.45 -0.58
N MET A 402 -1.65 -5.16 -0.43
CA MET A 402 -2.36 -4.10 -1.12
C MET A 402 -1.56 -3.65 -2.34
N ILE A 403 -2.17 -3.76 -3.51
CA ILE A 403 -1.57 -3.42 -4.81
C ILE A 403 -2.22 -2.14 -5.31
N THR A 404 -1.53 -1.03 -5.29
CA THR A 404 -0.23 -0.67 -4.70
C THR A 404 -0.41 0.53 -3.77
N TRP A 405 0.61 0.87 -2.97
CA TRP A 405 0.57 2.11 -2.21
C TRP A 405 0.54 3.32 -3.14
N ASN A 406 1.46 3.39 -4.09
CA ASN A 406 1.76 4.61 -4.85
C ASN A 406 2.08 4.40 -6.34
N ASP A 407 1.63 3.31 -6.98
CA ASP A 407 1.84 3.19 -8.42
C ASP A 407 0.83 4.01 -9.22
N TYR A 408 1.19 5.27 -9.42
CA TYR A 408 0.42 6.24 -10.20
C TYR A 408 0.52 6.00 -11.72
N ASN A 409 1.50 5.24 -12.19
CA ASN A 409 1.65 4.90 -13.60
C ASN A 409 0.62 3.87 -14.04
N GLU A 410 0.31 2.95 -13.14
CA GLU A 410 -0.67 1.88 -13.38
C GLU A 410 -2.04 2.17 -12.74
N GLY A 411 -2.19 3.33 -12.08
CA GLY A 411 -3.45 3.75 -11.48
C GLY A 411 -3.93 2.81 -10.37
N THR A 412 -3.02 2.09 -9.74
CA THR A 412 -3.32 1.16 -8.64
C THR A 412 -3.12 1.81 -7.27
N GLU A 413 -2.60 3.02 -7.21
CA GLU A 413 -2.27 3.73 -5.98
C GLU A 413 -3.47 3.91 -5.04
N ILE A 414 -3.25 3.67 -3.75
CA ILE A 414 -4.23 3.93 -2.68
C ILE A 414 -3.82 5.09 -1.77
N GLU A 415 -2.59 5.58 -1.91
CA GLU A 415 -2.02 6.67 -1.11
C GLU A 415 -2.93 7.90 -1.13
N SER A 416 -3.38 8.32 -2.30
CA SER A 416 -4.27 9.49 -2.48
C SER A 416 -5.75 9.23 -2.14
N GLY A 417 -6.09 8.01 -1.74
CA GLY A 417 -7.46 7.59 -1.45
C GLY A 417 -8.26 7.18 -2.69
N ILE A 418 -9.32 6.43 -2.44
CA ILE A 418 -10.21 5.84 -3.45
C ILE A 418 -11.54 6.59 -3.44
N ASP A 419 -12.01 7.11 -4.57
CA ASP A 419 -13.32 7.77 -4.66
C ASP A 419 -14.45 6.74 -4.74
N ASN A 420 -15.41 6.84 -3.84
CA ASN A 420 -16.63 6.04 -3.86
C ASN A 420 -17.80 6.70 -4.62
N CYS A 421 -17.52 7.79 -5.31
CA CYS A 421 -18.45 8.54 -6.13
C CYS A 421 -19.61 9.20 -5.36
N TYR A 422 -19.64 9.14 -4.04
CA TYR A 422 -20.63 9.86 -3.24
C TYR A 422 -20.22 11.31 -2.98
N ARG A 423 -21.23 12.16 -2.78
CA ARG A 423 -21.12 13.50 -2.22
C ARG A 423 -22.15 13.62 -1.11
N VAL A 424 -21.85 14.39 -0.08
CA VAL A 424 -22.72 14.51 1.09
C VAL A 424 -23.47 15.84 1.02
N GLY A 425 -24.78 15.76 0.91
CA GLY A 425 -25.69 16.91 1.11
C GLY A 425 -26.29 16.89 2.49
N ALA A 426 -26.49 18.07 3.09
CA ALA A 426 -27.16 18.22 4.37
C ALA A 426 -28.09 19.44 4.37
N GLU A 427 -29.21 19.34 5.04
CA GLU A 427 -30.19 20.44 5.26
C GLU A 427 -30.83 20.33 6.66
N ILE A 428 -31.34 21.43 7.17
CA ILE A 428 -32.09 21.44 8.42
C ILE A 428 -33.49 21.92 8.15
N GLN A 429 -34.46 21.11 8.57
CA GLN A 429 -35.90 21.42 8.47
C GLN A 429 -36.61 20.99 9.76
N ASN A 430 -37.38 21.88 10.38
CA ASN A 430 -38.17 21.59 11.58
C ASN A 430 -37.37 20.97 12.74
N LYS A 431 -36.19 21.52 13.03
CA LYS A 431 -35.21 20.99 14.01
C LYS A 431 -34.77 19.55 13.74
N GLN A 432 -34.84 19.11 12.50
CA GLN A 432 -34.32 17.85 12.03
C GLN A 432 -33.21 18.15 11.02
N LEU A 433 -32.02 17.62 11.30
CA LEU A 433 -30.99 17.48 10.29
C LEU A 433 -31.40 16.35 9.34
N LYS A 434 -31.33 16.60 8.07
CA LYS A 434 -31.49 15.59 7.01
C LYS A 434 -30.21 15.53 6.21
N TRP A 435 -29.77 14.34 5.84
CA TRP A 435 -28.64 14.18 4.93
C TRP A 435 -28.98 13.24 3.80
N LYS A 436 -28.22 13.40 2.72
CA LYS A 436 -28.30 12.56 1.53
C LYS A 436 -26.90 12.31 0.99
N LEU A 437 -26.59 11.04 0.71
CA LEU A 437 -25.45 10.67 -0.12
C LEU A 437 -25.90 10.71 -1.58
N GLU A 438 -25.33 11.63 -2.33
CA GLU A 438 -25.68 11.86 -3.74
C GLU A 438 -24.60 11.30 -4.64
N SER A 439 -25.00 10.67 -5.73
CA SER A 439 -24.09 10.24 -6.80
C SER A 439 -24.82 10.29 -8.14
N SER A 440 -24.11 10.78 -9.15
CA SER A 440 -24.53 10.63 -10.55
C SER A 440 -24.03 9.29 -11.14
N ASN A 441 -23.14 8.61 -10.44
CA ASN A 441 -22.59 7.33 -10.89
C ASN A 441 -23.43 6.17 -10.33
N ARG A 442 -23.95 5.33 -11.22
CA ARG A 442 -24.76 4.14 -10.86
C ARG A 442 -23.98 3.08 -10.07
N LEU A 443 -22.65 3.14 -10.11
CA LEU A 443 -21.77 2.22 -9.38
C LEU A 443 -21.52 2.65 -7.93
N ALA A 444 -21.98 3.83 -7.49
CA ALA A 444 -21.89 4.21 -6.09
C ALA A 444 -22.68 3.22 -5.22
N ASN A 445 -22.03 2.68 -4.16
CA ASN A 445 -22.62 1.64 -3.33
C ASN A 445 -22.26 1.81 -1.86
N LEU A 446 -23.24 1.61 -0.97
CA LEU A 446 -23.04 1.71 0.47
C LEU A 446 -22.04 0.69 1.05
N MET A 447 -21.71 -0.37 0.31
CA MET A 447 -20.63 -1.28 0.75
C MET A 447 -19.29 -0.58 0.94
N THR A 448 -19.08 0.60 0.32
CA THR A 448 -17.86 1.41 0.42
C THR A 448 -17.88 2.39 1.59
N VAL A 449 -18.99 2.49 2.31
CA VAL A 449 -19.19 3.40 3.44
C VAL A 449 -19.15 2.62 4.75
N SER A 450 -18.36 3.09 5.72
CA SER A 450 -18.30 2.51 7.06
C SER A 450 -19.43 3.05 7.96
N TYR A 451 -19.57 4.37 8.02
CA TYR A 451 -20.59 5.04 8.83
C TYR A 451 -20.73 6.51 8.46
N ILE A 452 -21.70 7.17 9.08
CA ILE A 452 -21.92 8.62 8.98
C ILE A 452 -21.67 9.23 10.36
N GLU A 453 -20.91 10.33 10.40
CA GLU A 453 -20.67 11.14 11.58
C GLU A 453 -21.41 12.46 11.49
N ILE A 454 -21.95 12.93 12.60
CA ILE A 454 -22.62 14.20 12.73
C ILE A 454 -21.81 15.07 13.69
N TYR A 455 -21.41 16.25 13.24
CA TYR A 455 -20.61 17.18 14.00
C TYR A 455 -21.35 18.51 14.23
N ASP A 456 -21.09 19.12 15.39
CA ASP A 456 -21.45 20.50 15.69
C ASP A 456 -20.19 21.37 15.79
N SER A 457 -20.32 22.61 15.34
CA SER A 457 -19.33 23.66 15.52
C SER A 457 -20.00 24.97 15.88
N SER A 458 -19.55 25.60 16.95
CA SER A 458 -19.98 26.95 17.33
C SER A 458 -19.17 28.06 16.65
N ASP A 459 -17.98 27.79 16.17
CA ASP A 459 -17.04 28.74 15.59
C ASP A 459 -16.72 28.48 14.10
N GLY A 460 -17.27 27.42 13.52
CA GLY A 460 -17.04 26.99 12.15
C GLY A 460 -15.67 26.35 11.90
N LYS A 461 -14.88 26.10 12.97
CA LYS A 461 -13.54 25.53 12.88
C LYS A 461 -13.39 24.26 13.72
N ASN A 462 -13.75 24.38 15.01
CA ASN A 462 -13.64 23.28 15.95
C ASN A 462 -14.90 22.44 15.92
N LEU A 463 -14.76 21.15 15.76
CA LEU A 463 -15.85 20.20 15.61
C LEU A 463 -16.01 19.34 16.86
N THR A 464 -17.25 19.18 17.29
CA THR A 464 -17.65 18.25 18.35
C THR A 464 -18.48 17.13 17.72
N LEU A 465 -18.04 15.90 17.84
CA LEU A 465 -18.80 14.74 17.38
C LEU A 465 -20.08 14.62 18.25
N LEU A 466 -21.24 14.66 17.60
CA LEU A 466 -22.53 14.50 18.23
C LEU A 466 -23.02 13.06 18.17
N ASP A 467 -22.85 12.40 17.02
CA ASP A 467 -23.31 11.04 16.82
C ASP A 467 -22.55 10.33 15.70
N LYS A 468 -22.58 8.98 15.75
CA LYS A 468 -22.05 8.07 14.74
C LYS A 468 -23.16 7.08 14.38
N VAL A 469 -23.63 7.14 13.15
CA VAL A 469 -24.76 6.33 12.71
C VAL A 469 -24.39 5.38 11.57
N LYS A 470 -25.16 4.31 11.39
CA LYS A 470 -24.93 3.32 10.34
C LYS A 470 -24.99 3.92 8.94
N PRO A 471 -24.31 3.32 7.94
CA PRO A 471 -24.36 3.77 6.56
C PRO A 471 -25.79 3.79 6.03
N ALA A 472 -26.20 4.90 5.45
CA ALA A 472 -27.47 5.04 4.75
C ALA A 472 -27.35 6.12 3.69
N THR A 473 -28.03 5.94 2.55
CA THR A 473 -28.06 6.96 1.48
C THR A 473 -28.84 8.21 1.88
N THR A 474 -29.73 8.08 2.84
CA THR A 474 -30.45 9.21 3.45
C THR A 474 -30.66 8.96 4.93
N GLY A 475 -30.77 10.02 5.69
CA GLY A 475 -31.09 9.88 7.10
C GLY A 475 -31.56 11.19 7.72
N THR A 476 -32.01 11.08 8.97
CA THR A 476 -32.43 12.22 9.78
C THR A 476 -31.87 12.12 11.19
N TRP A 477 -31.56 13.26 11.79
CA TRP A 477 -31.10 13.33 13.18
C TRP A 477 -31.75 14.52 13.88
N SER A 478 -32.16 14.36 15.14
CA SER A 478 -32.89 15.39 15.90
C SER A 478 -31.93 16.39 16.51
N LEU A 479 -32.14 17.67 16.24
CA LEU A 479 -31.40 18.79 16.83
C LEU A 479 -32.02 19.28 18.15
N ALA A 480 -33.13 18.70 18.60
CA ALA A 480 -33.84 19.16 19.77
C ALA A 480 -33.06 19.09 21.09
N GLY A 481 -32.02 18.25 21.14
CA GLY A 481 -31.14 18.11 22.31
C GLY A 481 -29.96 19.08 22.37
N LEU A 482 -29.76 19.89 21.35
CA LEU A 482 -28.68 20.87 21.34
C LEU A 482 -28.93 22.00 22.34
N ARG A 483 -27.86 22.55 22.89
CA ARG A 483 -27.94 23.72 23.77
C ARG A 483 -28.47 24.94 23.02
N SER A 484 -29.03 25.91 23.73
CA SER A 484 -29.41 27.17 23.10
C SER A 484 -28.17 27.91 22.58
N GLY A 485 -28.26 28.39 21.33
CA GLY A 485 -27.18 29.10 20.67
C GLY A 485 -27.11 28.91 19.18
N SER A 486 -26.02 29.40 18.58
CA SER A 486 -25.74 29.25 17.17
C SER A 486 -24.85 28.02 16.96
N HIS A 487 -25.23 27.19 16.03
CA HIS A 487 -24.56 25.95 15.66
C HIS A 487 -24.27 25.91 14.16
N THR A 488 -23.21 25.25 13.77
CA THR A 488 -22.99 24.84 12.38
C THR A 488 -22.83 23.33 12.34
N ILE A 489 -23.77 22.67 11.72
CA ILE A 489 -23.84 21.21 11.69
C ILE A 489 -23.19 20.68 10.41
N TYR A 490 -22.35 19.68 10.53
CA TYR A 490 -21.71 18.98 9.43
C TYR A 490 -22.07 17.49 9.48
N VAL A 491 -22.22 16.91 8.31
CA VAL A 491 -22.37 15.46 8.14
C VAL A 491 -21.15 14.94 7.38
N ARG A 492 -20.45 13.98 7.97
CA ARG A 492 -19.30 13.34 7.33
C ARG A 492 -19.61 11.89 7.02
N MET A 493 -19.47 11.51 5.77
CA MET A 493 -19.44 10.11 5.34
C MET A 493 -18.01 9.60 5.53
N VAL A 494 -17.86 8.54 6.30
CA VAL A 494 -16.58 7.85 6.46
C VAL A 494 -16.56 6.62 5.57
N GLY A 495 -15.58 6.57 4.68
CA GLY A 495 -15.35 5.43 3.80
C GLY A 495 -14.77 4.24 4.56
N LYS A 496 -14.77 3.07 3.95
CA LYS A 496 -13.93 1.95 4.40
C LYS A 496 -12.47 2.28 4.18
N ASN A 497 -11.55 1.50 4.77
CA ASN A 497 -10.11 1.74 4.67
C ASN A 497 -9.69 2.24 3.28
N SER A 498 -8.84 3.26 3.25
CA SER A 498 -8.30 3.90 2.03
C SER A 498 -9.34 4.54 1.09
N ILE A 499 -10.62 4.50 1.40
CA ILE A 499 -11.67 5.22 0.65
C ILE A 499 -11.77 6.65 1.16
N LEU A 500 -11.99 7.59 0.25
CA LEU A 500 -12.13 9.00 0.58
C LEU A 500 -13.37 9.25 1.45
N ASN A 501 -13.15 9.95 2.56
CA ASN A 501 -14.22 10.53 3.36
C ASN A 501 -14.77 11.76 2.66
N GLN A 502 -16.04 12.05 2.89
CA GLN A 502 -16.71 13.24 2.35
C GLN A 502 -17.42 13.97 3.47
N ILE A 503 -17.34 15.29 3.47
CA ILE A 503 -18.06 16.13 4.44
C ILE A 503 -19.00 17.09 3.74
N SER A 504 -20.18 17.29 4.31
CA SER A 504 -21.16 18.25 3.78
C SER A 504 -20.68 19.70 3.95
N PRO A 505 -21.19 20.64 3.18
CA PRO A 505 -21.20 22.04 3.60
C PRO A 505 -21.83 22.18 4.99
N GLY A 506 -21.32 23.13 5.76
CA GLY A 506 -21.88 23.44 7.11
C GLY A 506 -23.28 24.04 7.00
N VAL A 507 -24.22 23.51 7.77
CA VAL A 507 -25.59 23.99 7.82
C VAL A 507 -25.82 24.74 9.15
N ARG A 508 -26.15 26.01 9.06
CA ARG A 508 -26.41 26.86 10.25
C ARG A 508 -27.73 26.51 10.91
N PHE A 509 -27.74 26.49 12.23
CA PHE A 509 -28.90 26.25 13.07
C PHE A 509 -28.84 27.14 14.31
N ILE A 510 -29.97 27.73 14.68
CA ILE A 510 -30.14 28.49 15.93
C ILE A 510 -31.22 27.76 16.73
N ASN A 511 -30.85 27.27 17.93
CA ASN A 511 -31.77 26.61 18.85
C ASN A 511 -32.29 27.54 19.90
#